data_d0fd0cd1efbc9c9ea00d3de5c0ff84f2
#
_entry.id   d0fd0cd1efbc9c9ea00d3de5c0ff84f2
#
_cell.length_a   1.000
_cell.length_b   1.000
_cell.length_c   1.000
_cell.angle_alpha   90.00
_cell.angle_beta   90.00
_cell.angle_gamma   90.00
#
_symmetry.space_group_name_H-M   'P 1'
#
loop_
_entity.id
_entity.type
_entity.pdbx_description
1 polymer ?
#
loop_
_entity_poly.entity_id
_entity_poly.type
_entity_poly.pdbx_seq_one_letter_code
_entity_poly.pdbx_strand_id
1 'polypeptide(L)'
;MTAPARNALPAAADTPLETVAFSALQPGPRLLVLGAVHGDETCGPDAIRRAIEELRSGAIGLRRGSVTFVPVANPKAYSRGTREGDRNLNRNLHDKPVPLDHEDRVGNRLCALLRTHDVLLDIHSFTGEGEPFVFFGPPDNDGGMEPFRQADAEFAFASQLGVSTIIHGWLENYARLIDARARLHLPPLSPAEGHGTTEYMRFAGGYAATIECGRHDDPASAEIAYAAIGHALASLSLIDTDTPPPRAETVIHMTDIVICEDDGDRIEGDWKTGGAVPAGSHIA
;
A
#
# COMPACT_ATOMS: atom_id res chain seq x y z
N MET A 1 26.18 -9.46 43.39
CA MET A 1 26.46 -9.04 41.99
C MET A 1 25.15 -8.64 41.37
N THR A 2 24.88 -7.34 41.32
CA THR A 2 23.68 -6.75 40.74
C THR A 2 23.88 -6.65 39.23
N ALA A 3 22.93 -7.18 38.45
CA ALA A 3 22.89 -7.08 36.99
C ALA A 3 22.85 -5.60 36.56
N PRO A 4 23.57 -5.22 35.50
CA PRO A 4 23.54 -3.84 35.01
C PRO A 4 22.13 -3.51 34.50
N ALA A 5 21.62 -2.34 34.92
CA ALA A 5 20.37 -1.76 34.43
C ALA A 5 20.45 -1.65 32.89
N ARG A 6 19.51 -2.26 32.19
CA ARG A 6 19.31 -2.01 30.77
C ARG A 6 18.94 -0.53 30.62
N ASN A 7 19.82 0.21 29.95
CA ASN A 7 19.53 1.57 29.53
C ASN A 7 18.22 1.54 28.75
N ALA A 8 17.18 2.16 29.32
CA ALA A 8 15.97 2.45 28.59
C ALA A 8 16.37 3.32 27.38
N LEU A 9 16.15 2.81 26.19
CA LEU A 9 16.25 3.61 24.98
C LEU A 9 15.38 4.86 25.18
N PRO A 10 15.87 6.08 24.82
CA PRO A 10 15.08 7.29 24.96
C PRO A 10 13.72 7.07 24.31
N ALA A 11 12.65 7.50 24.98
CA ALA A 11 11.30 7.50 24.44
C ALA A 11 11.38 8.02 23.02
N ALA A 12 10.79 7.29 22.04
CA ALA A 12 10.93 7.52 20.62
C ALA A 12 10.52 8.97 20.25
N ALA A 13 11.44 9.89 20.50
CA ALA A 13 11.39 11.24 20.01
C ALA A 13 11.50 11.13 18.50
N ASP A 14 10.41 11.48 17.81
CA ASP A 14 10.38 11.85 16.38
C ASP A 14 11.41 11.15 15.49
N THR A 15 11.26 9.83 15.24
CA THR A 15 12.05 9.20 14.20
C THR A 15 11.67 9.90 12.90
N PRO A 16 12.59 10.63 12.25
CA PRO A 16 12.27 11.37 11.05
C PRO A 16 11.88 10.38 9.95
N LEU A 17 10.82 10.70 9.21
CA LEU A 17 10.48 9.98 8.00
C LEU A 17 11.53 10.30 6.94
N GLU A 18 12.35 9.30 6.58
CA GLU A 18 13.34 9.48 5.53
C GLU A 18 12.63 9.63 4.18
N THR A 19 12.97 10.70 3.46
CA THR A 19 12.46 10.94 2.11
C THR A 19 13.61 11.27 1.18
N VAL A 20 13.60 10.68 -0.02
CA VAL A 20 14.56 10.98 -1.10
C VAL A 20 13.79 11.38 -2.34
N ALA A 21 14.05 12.57 -2.86
CA ALA A 21 13.33 13.11 -4.02
C ALA A 21 14.29 13.40 -5.18
N PHE A 22 13.80 13.11 -6.38
CA PHE A 22 14.44 13.45 -7.65
C PHE A 22 13.44 14.24 -8.50
N SER A 23 13.93 15.24 -9.22
CA SER A 23 13.10 16.09 -10.08
C SER A 23 13.82 16.37 -11.40
N ALA A 24 13.07 16.29 -12.49
CA ALA A 24 13.52 16.75 -13.78
C ALA A 24 13.27 18.26 -13.95
N LEU A 25 13.90 18.87 -14.95
CA LEU A 25 13.67 20.28 -15.29
C LEU A 25 12.30 20.49 -15.95
N GLN A 26 11.78 19.49 -16.67
CA GLN A 26 10.48 19.59 -17.32
C GLN A 26 9.36 19.26 -16.33
N PRO A 27 8.28 20.05 -16.30
CA PRO A 27 7.10 19.73 -15.49
C PRO A 27 6.47 18.39 -15.89
N GLY A 28 5.90 17.68 -14.92
CA GLY A 28 5.23 16.40 -15.12
C GLY A 28 4.59 15.89 -13.83
N PRO A 29 4.07 14.67 -13.84
CA PRO A 29 3.49 14.05 -12.66
C PRO A 29 4.48 13.97 -11.48
N ARG A 30 3.94 14.05 -10.27
CA ARG A 30 4.68 13.91 -9.01
C ARG A 30 4.31 12.57 -8.40
N LEU A 31 5.20 11.59 -8.53
CA LEU A 31 5.03 10.24 -8.00
C LEU A 31 5.56 10.16 -6.57
N LEU A 32 4.77 9.61 -5.66
CA LEU A 32 5.19 9.17 -4.33
C LEU A 32 5.28 7.64 -4.33
N VAL A 33 6.38 7.09 -3.81
CA VAL A 33 6.57 5.65 -3.65
C VAL A 33 6.82 5.36 -2.17
N LEU A 34 5.96 4.53 -1.59
CA LEU A 34 6.06 4.10 -0.19
C LEU A 34 6.50 2.65 -0.10
N GLY A 35 7.34 2.34 0.88
CA GLY A 35 7.66 0.99 1.31
C GLY A 35 7.53 0.87 2.82
N ALA A 36 7.39 -0.35 3.32
CA ALA A 36 7.27 -0.68 4.74
C ALA A 36 6.26 0.21 5.50
N VAL A 37 5.06 0.34 4.97
CA VAL A 37 3.89 0.81 5.71
C VAL A 37 3.57 -0.19 6.82
N HIS A 38 3.76 -1.49 6.54
CA HIS A 38 3.92 -2.55 7.54
C HIS A 38 5.39 -2.93 7.66
N GLY A 39 5.87 -3.07 8.89
CA GLY A 39 7.32 -3.15 9.12
C GLY A 39 7.96 -4.51 8.81
N ASP A 40 7.18 -5.57 8.68
CA ASP A 40 7.60 -6.91 8.26
C ASP A 40 7.65 -7.10 6.73
N GLU A 41 7.20 -6.10 5.96
CA GLU A 41 7.14 -6.11 4.50
C GLU A 41 8.39 -5.44 3.90
N THR A 42 9.48 -6.19 3.75
CA THR A 42 10.81 -5.64 3.42
C THR A 42 11.08 -5.46 1.93
N CYS A 43 10.28 -6.05 1.05
CA CYS A 43 10.46 -5.97 -0.40
C CYS A 43 10.45 -4.53 -0.94
N GLY A 44 9.55 -3.68 -0.41
CA GLY A 44 9.45 -2.27 -0.76
C GLY A 44 10.73 -1.48 -0.42
N PRO A 45 11.22 -1.49 0.83
CA PRO A 45 12.49 -0.88 1.19
C PRO A 45 13.67 -1.27 0.32
N ASP A 46 13.81 -2.55 -0.01
CA ASP A 46 14.92 -3.07 -0.80
C ASP A 46 14.85 -2.57 -2.26
N ALA A 47 13.67 -2.66 -2.86
CA ALA A 47 13.41 -2.15 -4.21
C ALA A 47 13.62 -0.62 -4.31
N ILE A 48 13.11 0.13 -3.34
CA ILE A 48 13.24 1.59 -3.31
C ILE A 48 14.69 2.01 -3.17
N ARG A 49 15.48 1.38 -2.28
CA ARG A 49 16.90 1.71 -2.13
C ARG A 49 17.67 1.47 -3.42
N ARG A 50 17.40 0.37 -4.11
CA ARG A 50 17.99 0.09 -5.43
C ARG A 50 17.62 1.17 -6.45
N ALA A 51 16.37 1.54 -6.57
CA ALA A 51 15.93 2.60 -7.49
C ALA A 51 16.58 3.95 -7.17
N ILE A 52 16.73 4.30 -5.89
CA ILE A 52 17.43 5.52 -5.44
C ILE A 52 18.89 5.51 -5.92
N GLU A 53 19.62 4.39 -5.76
CA GLU A 53 21.03 4.30 -6.19
C GLU A 53 21.17 4.42 -7.72
N GLU A 54 20.24 3.85 -8.50
CA GLU A 54 20.26 3.96 -9.95
C GLU A 54 19.97 5.40 -10.44
N LEU A 55 19.04 6.09 -9.78
CA LEU A 55 18.79 7.51 -10.06
C LEU A 55 19.97 8.39 -9.64
N ARG A 56 20.64 8.12 -8.52
CA ARG A 56 21.83 8.84 -8.05
C ARG A 56 23.03 8.67 -8.98
N SER A 57 23.23 7.45 -9.46
CA SER A 57 24.32 7.14 -10.38
C SER A 57 24.08 7.62 -11.81
N GLY A 58 22.83 7.99 -12.13
CA GLY A 58 22.42 8.36 -13.48
C GLY A 58 22.17 7.15 -14.40
N ALA A 59 22.11 5.94 -13.86
CA ALA A 59 21.69 4.75 -14.61
C ALA A 59 20.24 4.87 -15.08
N ILE A 60 19.42 5.53 -14.27
CA ILE A 60 18.06 5.97 -14.63
C ILE A 60 18.05 7.51 -14.64
N GLY A 61 17.52 8.11 -15.71
CA GLY A 61 17.37 9.55 -15.84
C GLY A 61 15.91 9.98 -15.88
N LEU A 62 15.51 10.92 -15.02
CA LEU A 62 14.18 11.52 -15.11
C LEU A 62 14.10 12.48 -16.28
N ARG A 63 13.12 12.29 -17.15
CA ARG A 63 12.82 13.13 -18.29
C ARG A 63 11.96 14.34 -17.91
N ARG A 64 10.96 14.11 -17.04
CA ARG A 64 9.97 15.10 -16.59
C ARG A 64 9.46 14.75 -15.18
N GLY A 65 8.75 15.71 -14.56
CA GLY A 65 8.10 15.49 -13.27
C GLY A 65 9.06 15.21 -12.12
N SER A 66 8.61 14.49 -11.14
CA SER A 66 9.39 14.13 -9.96
C SER A 66 8.97 12.79 -9.38
N VAL A 67 9.87 12.17 -8.63
CA VAL A 67 9.58 11.01 -7.79
C VAL A 67 10.13 11.25 -6.38
N THR A 68 9.31 10.98 -5.38
CA THR A 68 9.69 10.98 -3.97
C THR A 68 9.57 9.57 -3.42
N PHE A 69 10.63 9.09 -2.81
CA PHE A 69 10.70 7.78 -2.18
C PHE A 69 10.67 7.91 -0.67
N VAL A 70 9.90 7.05 -0.04
CA VAL A 70 9.89 6.81 1.41
C VAL A 70 10.19 5.33 1.62
N PRO A 71 11.47 4.93 1.79
CA PRO A 71 11.84 3.51 1.91
C PRO A 71 11.14 2.82 3.08
N VAL A 72 10.97 3.53 4.19
CA VAL A 72 10.35 2.99 5.40
C VAL A 72 9.32 3.98 5.92
N ALA A 73 8.05 3.72 5.61
CA ALA A 73 6.94 4.56 6.01
C ALA A 73 6.58 4.41 7.51
N ASN A 74 6.81 3.22 8.10
CA ASN A 74 6.62 2.98 9.54
C ASN A 74 7.94 2.54 10.22
N PRO A 75 8.82 3.48 10.61
CA PRO A 75 10.12 3.15 11.19
C PRO A 75 10.05 2.30 12.46
N LYS A 76 9.03 2.50 13.29
CA LYS A 76 8.85 1.74 14.53
C LYS A 76 8.53 0.28 14.27
N ALA A 77 7.57 0.02 13.39
CA ALA A 77 7.20 -1.32 12.97
C ALA A 77 8.38 -2.03 12.28
N TYR A 78 9.05 -1.32 11.35
CA TYR A 78 10.18 -1.84 10.60
C TYR A 78 11.36 -2.23 11.50
N SER A 79 11.71 -1.40 12.49
CA SER A 79 12.78 -1.71 13.44
C SER A 79 12.52 -2.93 14.33
N ARG A 80 11.24 -3.31 14.45
CA ARG A 80 10.80 -4.49 15.22
C ARG A 80 10.60 -5.73 14.35
N GLY A 81 10.56 -5.57 13.02
CA GLY A 81 10.14 -6.63 12.10
C GLY A 81 8.71 -7.08 12.36
N THR A 82 7.82 -6.16 12.70
CA THR A 82 6.42 -6.43 12.98
C THR A 82 5.53 -5.64 12.03
N ARG A 83 4.32 -6.15 11.77
CA ARG A 83 3.35 -5.45 10.92
C ARG A 83 3.03 -4.04 11.45
N GLU A 84 2.92 -3.88 12.75
CA GLU A 84 2.47 -2.65 13.41
C GLU A 84 3.50 -2.15 14.43
N GLY A 85 3.55 -0.83 14.63
CA GLY A 85 4.30 -0.20 15.71
C GLY A 85 3.49 -0.18 17.01
N ASP A 86 2.55 0.75 17.12
CA ASP A 86 1.54 0.80 18.18
C ASP A 86 0.18 0.30 17.66
N ARG A 87 -0.11 0.54 16.39
CA ARG A 87 -1.29 0.08 15.66
C ARG A 87 -0.99 0.00 14.15
N ASN A 88 -1.98 -0.42 13.36
CA ASN A 88 -1.82 -0.47 11.91
C ASN A 88 -1.83 0.94 11.30
N LEU A 89 -0.70 1.35 10.69
CA LEU A 89 -0.56 2.65 10.04
C LEU A 89 -1.51 2.80 8.84
N ASN A 90 -1.79 1.67 8.14
CA ASN A 90 -2.64 1.64 6.95
C ASN A 90 -4.14 1.50 7.29
N ARG A 91 -4.53 2.03 8.45
CA ARG A 91 -5.92 2.06 8.93
C ARG A 91 -6.21 3.42 9.53
N ASN A 92 -7.42 3.92 9.28
CA ASN A 92 -7.89 5.18 9.87
C ASN A 92 -6.91 6.34 9.63
N LEU A 93 -6.29 6.35 8.43
CA LEU A 93 -5.30 7.35 8.06
C LEU A 93 -5.98 8.67 7.74
N HIS A 94 -5.74 9.66 8.55
CA HIS A 94 -6.12 11.06 8.35
C HIS A 94 -5.30 11.95 9.27
N ASP A 95 -5.32 13.26 9.02
CA ASP A 95 -4.62 14.21 9.89
C ASP A 95 -5.19 14.17 11.31
N LYS A 96 -4.32 13.96 12.29
CA LYS A 96 -4.65 13.98 13.73
C LYS A 96 -4.14 15.28 14.35
N PRO A 97 -5.03 16.23 14.70
CA PRO A 97 -4.61 17.49 15.34
C PRO A 97 -3.82 17.27 16.64
N VAL A 98 -4.14 16.19 17.35
CA VAL A 98 -3.43 15.77 18.57
C VAL A 98 -3.00 14.31 18.38
N PRO A 99 -1.76 14.05 17.92
CA PRO A 99 -1.27 12.69 17.73
C PRO A 99 -1.09 11.98 19.08
N LEU A 100 -1.68 10.80 19.23
CA LEU A 100 -1.67 10.01 20.45
C LEU A 100 -0.56 8.96 20.48
N ASP A 101 -0.23 8.39 19.32
CA ASP A 101 0.72 7.29 19.18
C ASP A 101 1.78 7.58 18.09
N HIS A 102 2.61 6.58 17.79
CA HIS A 102 3.62 6.71 16.75
C HIS A 102 2.99 6.84 15.37
N GLU A 103 1.97 6.03 15.07
CA GLU A 103 1.31 6.02 13.77
C GLU A 103 0.55 7.31 13.48
N ASP A 104 0.00 7.98 14.49
CA ASP A 104 -0.60 9.31 14.31
C ASP A 104 0.45 10.34 13.87
N ARG A 105 1.65 10.31 14.48
CA ARG A 105 2.74 11.25 14.13
C ARG A 105 3.28 10.99 12.74
N VAL A 106 3.51 9.72 12.39
CA VAL A 106 3.95 9.31 11.05
C VAL A 106 2.86 9.56 10.03
N GLY A 107 1.61 9.20 10.34
CA GLY A 107 0.44 9.40 9.51
C GLY A 107 0.26 10.87 9.11
N ASN A 108 0.40 11.81 10.05
CA ASN A 108 0.34 13.24 9.74
C ASN A 108 1.40 13.67 8.71
N ARG A 109 2.61 13.10 8.77
CA ARG A 109 3.67 13.37 7.79
C ARG A 109 3.35 12.75 6.43
N LEU A 110 2.85 11.51 6.41
CA LEU A 110 2.41 10.86 5.17
C LEU A 110 1.24 11.61 4.53
N CYS A 111 0.25 12.04 5.30
CA CYS A 111 -0.86 12.85 4.81
C CYS A 111 -0.35 14.16 4.15
N ALA A 112 0.66 14.80 4.73
CA ALA A 112 1.27 16.00 4.14
C ALA A 112 1.97 15.69 2.82
N LEU A 113 2.69 14.56 2.71
CA LEU A 113 3.32 14.12 1.46
C LEU A 113 2.26 13.77 0.40
N LEU A 114 1.25 12.98 0.75
CA LEU A 114 0.17 12.57 -0.15
C LEU A 114 -0.51 13.78 -0.80
N ARG A 115 -0.82 14.83 -0.03
CA ARG A 115 -1.41 16.07 -0.57
C ARG A 115 -0.52 16.84 -1.54
N THR A 116 0.77 16.58 -1.56
CA THR A 116 1.72 17.29 -2.44
C THR A 116 2.12 16.51 -3.69
N HIS A 117 1.58 15.30 -3.87
CA HIS A 117 1.84 14.43 -5.01
C HIS A 117 0.56 14.17 -5.80
N ASP A 118 0.73 13.70 -7.03
CA ASP A 118 -0.38 13.43 -7.95
C ASP A 118 -0.72 11.94 -7.99
N VAL A 119 0.30 11.08 -7.78
CA VAL A 119 0.20 9.61 -7.89
C VAL A 119 0.91 8.95 -6.72
N LEU A 120 0.33 7.89 -6.20
CA LEU A 120 0.94 7.03 -5.18
C LEU A 120 1.14 5.61 -5.71
N LEU A 121 2.35 5.06 -5.52
CA LEU A 121 2.63 3.64 -5.52
C LEU A 121 2.95 3.20 -4.10
N ASP A 122 2.09 2.38 -3.49
CA ASP A 122 2.29 1.80 -2.17
C ASP A 122 2.69 0.32 -2.29
N ILE A 123 3.89 -0.03 -1.80
CA ILE A 123 4.50 -1.35 -2.01
C ILE A 123 4.33 -2.19 -0.76
N HIS A 124 3.62 -3.31 -0.93
CA HIS A 124 3.29 -4.29 0.09
C HIS A 124 3.71 -5.72 -0.31
N SER A 125 3.58 -6.63 0.63
CA SER A 125 3.65 -8.07 0.44
C SER A 125 2.73 -8.77 1.45
N PHE A 126 2.54 -10.08 1.34
CA PHE A 126 1.58 -10.84 2.17
C PHE A 126 2.18 -12.13 2.71
N THR A 127 1.53 -12.73 3.71
CA THR A 127 1.99 -13.98 4.36
C THR A 127 1.49 -15.25 3.64
N GLY A 128 0.35 -15.16 2.94
CA GLY A 128 -0.30 -16.30 2.29
C GLY A 128 0.39 -16.74 1.00
N GLU A 129 -0.10 -17.85 0.45
CA GLU A 129 0.25 -18.29 -0.91
C GLU A 129 -0.56 -17.49 -1.94
N GLY A 130 0.03 -17.19 -3.10
CA GLY A 130 -0.66 -16.53 -4.20
C GLY A 130 0.25 -15.77 -5.13
N GLU A 131 -0.30 -15.38 -6.28
CA GLU A 131 0.41 -14.56 -7.25
C GLU A 131 0.37 -13.08 -6.84
N PRO A 132 1.35 -12.28 -7.23
CA PRO A 132 1.33 -10.84 -7.04
C PRO A 132 0.13 -10.18 -7.71
N PHE A 133 -0.39 -9.13 -7.11
CA PHE A 133 -1.53 -8.38 -7.65
C PHE A 133 -1.50 -6.92 -7.23
N VAL A 134 -2.38 -6.10 -7.83
CA VAL A 134 -2.50 -4.68 -7.50
C VAL A 134 -3.92 -4.37 -7.06
N PHE A 135 -4.07 -3.64 -5.96
CA PHE A 135 -5.33 -2.99 -5.60
C PHE A 135 -5.46 -1.63 -6.27
N PHE A 136 -6.66 -1.34 -6.79
CA PHE A 136 -7.06 -0.03 -7.29
C PHE A 136 -8.45 0.36 -6.80
N GLY A 137 -8.85 1.61 -6.99
CA GLY A 137 -10.07 2.19 -6.44
C GLY A 137 -11.34 1.93 -7.27
N PRO A 138 -12.43 2.56 -6.83
CA PRO A 138 -13.72 2.43 -7.47
C PRO A 138 -13.79 3.21 -8.80
N PRO A 139 -14.87 3.04 -9.59
CA PRO A 139 -15.24 3.98 -10.65
C PRO A 139 -15.44 5.39 -10.10
N ASP A 140 -15.40 6.38 -10.99
CA ASP A 140 -15.75 7.77 -10.63
C ASP A 140 -17.12 7.84 -9.96
N ASN A 141 -17.18 8.55 -8.84
CA ASN A 141 -18.39 8.63 -8.04
C ASN A 141 -18.41 9.88 -7.15
N ASP A 142 -19.61 10.29 -6.74
CA ASP A 142 -19.88 11.33 -5.74
C ASP A 142 -20.29 10.75 -4.38
N GLY A 143 -20.03 9.45 -4.17
CA GLY A 143 -20.45 8.71 -2.98
C GLY A 143 -19.76 9.17 -1.71
N GLY A 144 -20.35 8.80 -0.57
CA GLY A 144 -19.87 9.26 0.74
C GLY A 144 -18.63 8.54 1.26
N MET A 145 -18.36 7.30 0.82
CA MET A 145 -17.25 6.52 1.35
C MET A 145 -15.94 6.80 0.64
N GLU A 146 -15.95 6.94 -0.66
CA GLU A 146 -14.76 7.13 -1.48
C GLU A 146 -15.09 7.99 -2.71
N PRO A 147 -15.35 9.31 -2.50
CA PRO A 147 -15.57 10.20 -3.63
C PRO A 147 -14.32 10.27 -4.48
N PHE A 148 -14.44 9.95 -5.77
CA PHE A 148 -13.30 9.80 -6.66
C PHE A 148 -13.61 10.32 -8.05
N ARG A 149 -12.60 10.90 -8.73
CA ARG A 149 -12.74 11.57 -10.03
C ARG A 149 -11.64 11.23 -11.02
N GLN A 150 -10.79 10.26 -10.71
CA GLN A 150 -9.64 9.90 -11.55
C GLN A 150 -9.56 8.39 -11.79
N ALA A 151 -10.71 7.69 -11.84
CA ALA A 151 -10.76 6.24 -11.99
C ALA A 151 -10.05 5.74 -13.25
N ASP A 152 -10.23 6.42 -14.40
CA ASP A 152 -9.58 6.04 -15.65
C ASP A 152 -8.04 6.16 -15.56
N ALA A 153 -7.52 7.22 -14.93
CA ALA A 153 -6.10 7.43 -14.75
C ALA A 153 -5.51 6.39 -13.79
N GLU A 154 -6.21 6.10 -12.70
CA GLU A 154 -5.81 5.09 -11.73
C GLU A 154 -5.84 3.69 -12.33
N PHE A 155 -6.90 3.32 -13.05
CA PHE A 155 -6.99 2.03 -13.75
C PHE A 155 -5.84 1.86 -14.77
N ALA A 156 -5.57 2.91 -15.56
CA ALA A 156 -4.47 2.88 -16.51
C ALA A 156 -3.11 2.69 -15.82
N PHE A 157 -2.88 3.36 -14.69
CA PHE A 157 -1.67 3.23 -13.88
C PHE A 157 -1.56 1.84 -13.26
N ALA A 158 -2.59 1.40 -12.51
CA ALA A 158 -2.60 0.12 -11.83
C ALA A 158 -2.40 -1.07 -12.78
N SER A 159 -3.04 -1.00 -13.97
CA SER A 159 -2.92 -2.06 -14.97
C SER A 159 -1.54 -2.20 -15.62
N GLN A 160 -0.62 -1.24 -15.40
CA GLN A 160 0.71 -1.21 -16.01
C GLN A 160 1.85 -1.44 -14.99
N LEU A 161 1.55 -1.93 -13.79
CA LEU A 161 2.57 -2.15 -12.74
C LEU A 161 3.30 -3.50 -12.86
N GLY A 162 3.01 -4.30 -13.90
CA GLY A 162 3.78 -5.50 -14.22
C GLY A 162 3.26 -6.81 -13.63
N VAL A 163 2.07 -6.80 -13.05
CA VAL A 163 1.37 -8.00 -12.56
C VAL A 163 0.19 -8.36 -13.47
N SER A 164 -0.21 -9.63 -13.47
CA SER A 164 -1.31 -10.10 -14.31
C SER A 164 -2.70 -9.76 -13.77
N THR A 165 -2.83 -9.52 -12.47
CA THR A 165 -4.13 -9.37 -11.80
C THR A 165 -4.22 -8.03 -11.08
N ILE A 166 -5.35 -7.33 -11.28
CA ILE A 166 -5.71 -6.14 -10.51
C ILE A 166 -7.05 -6.33 -9.83
N ILE A 167 -7.22 -5.78 -8.63
CA ILE A 167 -8.37 -6.03 -7.74
C ILE A 167 -8.96 -4.70 -7.27
N HIS A 168 -10.29 -4.60 -7.23
CA HIS A 168 -10.99 -3.45 -6.65
C HIS A 168 -12.14 -3.88 -5.74
N GLY A 169 -12.80 -2.89 -5.09
CA GLY A 169 -13.93 -3.13 -4.19
C GLY A 169 -13.55 -3.13 -2.70
N TRP A 170 -12.38 -2.58 -2.33
CA TRP A 170 -11.88 -2.57 -0.96
C TRP A 170 -12.87 -1.93 0.03
N LEU A 171 -13.27 -0.68 -0.16
CA LEU A 171 -14.18 0.00 0.75
C LEU A 171 -15.62 -0.53 0.68
N GLU A 172 -16.05 -1.07 -0.46
CA GLU A 172 -17.34 -1.77 -0.56
C GLU A 172 -17.36 -2.99 0.36
N ASN A 173 -16.27 -3.77 0.40
CA ASN A 173 -16.15 -4.90 1.31
C ASN A 173 -16.03 -4.47 2.77
N TYR A 174 -15.38 -3.35 3.05
CA TYR A 174 -15.37 -2.77 4.40
C TYR A 174 -16.78 -2.39 4.86
N ALA A 175 -17.61 -1.81 3.99
CA ALA A 175 -19.01 -1.53 4.30
C ALA A 175 -19.78 -2.82 4.62
N ARG A 176 -19.59 -3.88 3.82
CA ARG A 176 -20.19 -5.20 4.07
C ARG A 176 -19.72 -5.81 5.40
N LEU A 177 -18.43 -5.69 5.73
CA LEU A 177 -17.87 -6.12 6.99
C LEU A 177 -18.54 -5.40 8.18
N ILE A 178 -18.72 -4.09 8.10
CA ILE A 178 -19.38 -3.29 9.14
C ILE A 178 -20.83 -3.76 9.32
N ASP A 179 -21.56 -3.95 8.23
CA ASP A 179 -22.95 -4.44 8.27
C ASP A 179 -23.05 -5.85 8.82
N ALA A 180 -22.13 -6.75 8.45
CA ALA A 180 -22.10 -8.11 8.96
C ALA A 180 -21.80 -8.15 10.46
N ARG A 181 -20.82 -7.37 10.93
CA ARG A 181 -20.51 -7.24 12.36
C ARG A 181 -21.68 -6.70 13.16
N ALA A 182 -22.41 -5.72 12.61
CA ALA A 182 -23.61 -5.18 13.27
C ALA A 182 -24.71 -6.24 13.41
N ARG A 183 -24.93 -7.07 12.38
CA ARG A 183 -25.89 -8.19 12.43
C ARG A 183 -25.53 -9.25 13.49
N LEU A 184 -24.24 -9.49 13.67
CA LEU A 184 -23.70 -10.47 14.64
C LEU A 184 -23.50 -9.86 16.05
N HIS A 185 -23.89 -8.62 16.27
CA HIS A 185 -23.68 -7.90 17.54
C HIS A 185 -22.22 -7.84 18.00
N LEU A 186 -21.27 -7.90 17.04
CA LEU A 186 -19.84 -7.74 17.30
C LEU A 186 -19.50 -6.27 17.56
N PRO A 187 -18.34 -5.97 18.19
CA PRO A 187 -17.89 -4.59 18.39
C PRO A 187 -17.91 -3.80 17.08
N PRO A 188 -18.47 -2.57 17.08
CA PRO A 188 -18.59 -1.77 15.86
C PRO A 188 -17.21 -1.40 15.29
N LEU A 189 -17.12 -1.38 13.96
CA LEU A 189 -15.99 -0.80 13.24
C LEU A 189 -16.39 0.55 12.64
N SER A 190 -15.47 1.51 12.69
CA SER A 190 -15.62 2.75 11.95
C SER A 190 -15.36 2.51 10.46
N PRO A 191 -16.12 3.13 9.53
CA PRO A 191 -15.77 3.13 8.11
C PRO A 191 -14.32 3.63 7.84
N ALA A 192 -13.82 4.54 8.66
CA ALA A 192 -12.46 5.05 8.57
C ALA A 192 -11.36 3.97 8.76
N GLU A 193 -11.69 2.83 9.38
CA GLU A 193 -10.74 1.71 9.47
C GLU A 193 -10.40 1.11 8.10
N GLY A 194 -11.21 1.33 7.07
CA GLY A 194 -10.89 0.98 5.70
C GLY A 194 -9.95 1.97 5.00
N HIS A 195 -9.73 3.15 5.59
CA HIS A 195 -8.97 4.22 4.95
C HIS A 195 -7.47 4.07 5.24
N GLY A 196 -6.72 3.68 4.22
CA GLY A 196 -5.26 3.63 4.22
C GLY A 196 -4.63 4.75 3.38
N THR A 197 -3.42 4.51 2.92
CA THR A 197 -2.63 5.44 2.12
C THR A 197 -3.28 5.76 0.78
N THR A 198 -3.79 4.74 0.08
CA THR A 198 -4.43 4.86 -1.23
C THR A 198 -5.75 5.62 -1.15
N GLU A 199 -6.59 5.32 -0.15
CA GLU A 199 -7.84 6.05 0.07
C GLU A 199 -7.57 7.51 0.39
N TYR A 200 -6.59 7.78 1.27
CA TYR A 200 -6.22 9.18 1.56
C TYR A 200 -5.70 9.91 0.33
N MET A 201 -4.91 9.25 -0.54
CA MET A 201 -4.44 9.86 -1.79
C MET A 201 -5.59 10.27 -2.70
N ARG A 202 -6.62 9.40 -2.86
CA ARG A 202 -7.83 9.71 -3.62
C ARG A 202 -8.61 10.89 -3.02
N PHE A 203 -8.79 10.92 -1.69
CA PHE A 203 -9.44 12.03 -0.99
C PHE A 203 -8.66 13.34 -1.13
N ALA A 204 -7.33 13.28 -1.24
CA ALA A 204 -6.48 14.44 -1.50
C ALA A 204 -6.52 14.92 -2.96
N GLY A 205 -7.24 14.22 -3.85
CA GLY A 205 -7.43 14.57 -5.25
C GLY A 205 -6.42 13.96 -6.22
N GLY A 206 -5.53 13.07 -5.75
CA GLY A 206 -4.66 12.24 -6.56
C GLY A 206 -5.27 10.90 -6.91
N TYR A 207 -4.44 9.96 -7.38
CA TYR A 207 -4.81 8.57 -7.58
C TYR A 207 -3.69 7.63 -7.13
N ALA A 208 -4.02 6.36 -6.91
CA ALA A 208 -3.12 5.46 -6.20
C ALA A 208 -3.26 4.00 -6.61
N ALA A 209 -2.20 3.23 -6.39
CA ALA A 209 -2.25 1.79 -6.45
C ALA A 209 -1.43 1.19 -5.30
N THR A 210 -1.95 0.13 -4.68
CA THR A 210 -1.19 -0.73 -3.78
C THR A 210 -0.78 -1.97 -4.54
N ILE A 211 0.53 -2.25 -4.61
CA ILE A 211 1.01 -3.52 -5.17
C ILE A 211 1.36 -4.49 -4.04
N GLU A 212 0.84 -5.69 -4.14
CA GLU A 212 1.13 -6.84 -3.31
C GLU A 212 2.12 -7.74 -4.06
N CYS A 213 3.39 -7.68 -3.68
CA CYS A 213 4.50 -8.24 -4.45
C CYS A 213 4.72 -9.75 -4.27
N GLY A 214 3.84 -10.45 -3.55
CA GLY A 214 4.01 -11.85 -3.20
C GLY A 214 4.34 -12.04 -1.72
N ARG A 215 4.88 -13.20 -1.36
CA ARG A 215 5.16 -13.55 0.04
C ARG A 215 6.28 -12.69 0.63
N HIS A 216 6.18 -12.37 1.92
CA HIS A 216 7.21 -11.59 2.65
C HIS A 216 8.60 -12.23 2.59
N ASP A 217 8.67 -13.56 2.63
CA ASP A 217 9.90 -14.35 2.68
C ASP A 217 10.40 -14.84 1.30
N ASP A 218 9.70 -14.48 0.21
CA ASP A 218 10.13 -14.80 -1.14
C ASP A 218 11.06 -13.70 -1.68
N PRO A 219 12.32 -14.03 -2.02
CA PRO A 219 13.23 -13.07 -2.63
C PRO A 219 12.72 -12.46 -3.94
N ALA A 220 11.83 -13.15 -4.66
CA ALA A 220 11.21 -12.63 -5.88
C ALA A 220 10.35 -11.40 -5.62
N SER A 221 9.79 -11.24 -4.41
CA SER A 221 8.95 -10.09 -4.05
C SER A 221 9.70 -8.75 -4.18
N ALA A 222 11.01 -8.72 -3.87
CA ALA A 222 11.83 -7.53 -4.03
C ALA A 222 12.09 -7.19 -5.53
N GLU A 223 12.24 -8.20 -6.37
CA GLU A 223 12.40 -7.99 -7.82
C GLU A 223 11.08 -7.51 -8.46
N ILE A 224 9.94 -8.04 -8.02
CA ILE A 224 8.61 -7.59 -8.45
C ILE A 224 8.38 -6.13 -8.03
N ALA A 225 8.69 -5.80 -6.77
CA ALA A 225 8.60 -4.43 -6.28
C ALA A 225 9.49 -3.46 -7.07
N TYR A 226 10.72 -3.87 -7.39
CA TYR A 226 11.63 -3.07 -8.18
C TYR A 226 11.14 -2.88 -9.63
N ALA A 227 10.66 -3.94 -10.27
CA ALA A 227 10.08 -3.86 -11.60
C ALA A 227 8.86 -2.93 -11.62
N ALA A 228 8.00 -3.00 -10.58
CA ALA A 228 6.83 -2.12 -10.46
C ALA A 228 7.22 -0.64 -10.33
N ILE A 229 8.30 -0.30 -9.63
CA ILE A 229 8.83 1.08 -9.61
C ILE A 229 9.22 1.51 -11.03
N GLY A 230 9.96 0.69 -11.77
CA GLY A 230 10.33 0.98 -13.16
C GLY A 230 9.11 1.17 -14.06
N HIS A 231 8.12 0.29 -13.95
CA HIS A 231 6.86 0.37 -14.68
C HIS A 231 6.05 1.63 -14.32
N ALA A 232 6.00 2.00 -13.04
CA ALA A 232 5.34 3.23 -12.59
C ALA A 232 6.01 4.48 -13.19
N LEU A 233 7.35 4.55 -13.17
CA LEU A 233 8.08 5.65 -13.78
C LEU A 233 7.83 5.73 -15.30
N ALA A 234 7.80 4.59 -15.99
CA ALA A 234 7.55 4.49 -17.43
C ALA A 234 6.11 4.86 -17.80
N SER A 235 5.11 4.31 -17.08
CA SER A 235 3.68 4.56 -17.33
C SER A 235 3.31 6.03 -17.18
N LEU A 236 3.96 6.73 -16.26
CA LEU A 236 3.81 8.17 -16.03
C LEU A 236 4.70 9.03 -16.95
N SER A 237 5.45 8.39 -17.87
CA SER A 237 6.41 9.05 -18.74
C SER A 237 7.44 9.90 -17.98
N LEU A 238 7.81 9.48 -16.78
CA LEU A 238 8.86 10.11 -15.98
C LEU A 238 10.26 9.73 -16.49
N ILE A 239 10.38 8.57 -17.14
CA ILE A 239 11.60 8.09 -17.79
C ILE A 239 11.31 7.74 -19.25
N ASP A 240 12.35 7.69 -20.08
CA ASP A 240 12.25 7.12 -21.42
C ASP A 240 12.36 5.59 -21.33
N THR A 241 11.58 4.89 -22.12
CA THR A 241 11.64 3.42 -22.24
C THR A 241 11.33 3.00 -23.68
N ASP A 242 12.07 2.02 -24.18
CA ASP A 242 11.82 1.42 -25.49
C ASP A 242 10.69 0.38 -25.45
N THR A 243 10.34 -0.10 -24.27
CA THR A 243 9.31 -1.12 -24.08
C THR A 243 8.24 -0.59 -23.14
N PRO A 244 6.98 -0.53 -23.58
CA PRO A 244 5.89 -0.14 -22.70
C PRO A 244 5.72 -1.19 -21.57
N PRO A 245 5.29 -0.77 -20.37
CA PRO A 245 4.98 -1.70 -19.29
C PRO A 245 3.95 -2.75 -19.72
N PRO A 246 4.08 -4.00 -19.25
CA PRO A 246 3.07 -5.02 -19.48
C PRO A 246 1.75 -4.60 -18.84
N ARG A 247 0.62 -5.06 -19.41
CA ARG A 247 -0.71 -4.75 -18.88
C ARG A 247 -1.30 -5.96 -18.15
N ALA A 248 -2.01 -5.68 -17.07
CA ALA A 248 -2.80 -6.68 -16.38
C ALA A 248 -3.85 -7.30 -17.32
N GLU A 249 -4.04 -8.61 -17.19
CA GLU A 249 -4.95 -9.41 -18.02
C GLU A 249 -6.27 -9.71 -17.29
N THR A 250 -6.25 -9.69 -15.96
CA THR A 250 -7.37 -10.08 -15.12
C THR A 250 -7.77 -8.94 -14.19
N VAL A 251 -9.07 -8.63 -14.16
CA VAL A 251 -9.67 -7.69 -13.22
C VAL A 251 -10.61 -8.46 -12.29
N ILE A 252 -10.39 -8.36 -10.98
CA ILE A 252 -11.23 -8.99 -9.96
C ILE A 252 -11.99 -7.90 -9.20
N HIS A 253 -13.29 -8.06 -9.06
CA HIS A 253 -14.11 -7.27 -8.16
C HIS A 253 -14.42 -8.07 -6.89
N MET A 254 -14.01 -7.55 -5.74
CA MET A 254 -14.38 -8.13 -4.45
C MET A 254 -15.84 -7.84 -4.18
N THR A 255 -16.68 -8.86 -4.13
CA THR A 255 -18.14 -8.73 -4.02
C THR A 255 -18.69 -9.15 -2.68
N ASP A 256 -17.92 -9.90 -1.90
CA ASP A 256 -18.37 -10.40 -0.60
C ASP A 256 -17.20 -10.65 0.36
N ILE A 257 -17.53 -10.84 1.62
CA ILE A 257 -16.58 -11.13 2.70
C ILE A 257 -17.16 -12.21 3.62
N VAL A 258 -16.36 -13.22 3.89
CA VAL A 258 -16.65 -14.23 4.93
C VAL A 258 -15.97 -13.79 6.21
N ILE A 259 -16.73 -13.72 7.30
CA ILE A 259 -16.22 -13.36 8.62
C ILE A 259 -16.33 -14.55 9.57
N CYS A 260 -15.38 -14.64 10.48
CA CYS A 260 -15.43 -15.57 11.59
C CYS A 260 -16.55 -15.14 12.55
N GLU A 261 -17.52 -16.00 12.79
CA GLU A 261 -18.66 -15.74 13.68
C GLU A 261 -18.38 -16.27 15.10
N ASP A 262 -17.66 -17.40 15.18
CA ASP A 262 -17.30 -18.08 16.42
C ASP A 262 -15.79 -18.41 16.47
N ASP A 263 -15.23 -18.54 17.68
CA ASP A 263 -13.82 -18.94 17.90
C ASP A 263 -13.48 -20.32 17.30
N GLY A 264 -14.52 -21.12 17.00
CA GLY A 264 -14.40 -22.44 16.36
C GLY A 264 -14.28 -22.43 14.84
N ASP A 265 -14.65 -21.32 14.21
CA ASP A 265 -14.67 -21.22 12.76
C ASP A 265 -13.27 -21.38 12.17
N ARG A 266 -13.19 -22.09 11.06
CA ARG A 266 -11.96 -22.35 10.33
C ARG A 266 -12.21 -22.22 8.85
N ILE A 267 -11.25 -21.65 8.14
CA ILE A 267 -11.22 -21.74 6.68
C ILE A 267 -10.79 -23.15 6.31
N GLU A 268 -11.61 -23.87 5.54
CA GLU A 268 -11.31 -25.20 5.06
C GLU A 268 -10.70 -25.16 3.66
N GLY A 269 -9.55 -25.82 3.49
CA GLY A 269 -8.84 -25.94 2.22
C GLY A 269 -7.61 -25.03 2.10
N ASP A 270 -6.77 -25.33 1.11
CA ASP A 270 -5.55 -24.60 0.80
C ASP A 270 -5.86 -23.50 -0.24
N TRP A 271 -6.58 -22.47 0.17
CA TRP A 271 -6.94 -21.36 -0.71
C TRP A 271 -5.76 -20.43 -0.93
N LYS A 272 -5.56 -20.03 -2.18
CA LYS A 272 -4.52 -19.07 -2.58
C LYS A 272 -5.15 -17.76 -3.00
N THR A 273 -4.45 -16.65 -2.78
CA THR A 273 -4.87 -15.35 -3.28
C THR A 273 -5.06 -15.39 -4.80
N GLY A 274 -6.22 -14.93 -5.27
CA GLY A 274 -6.60 -15.00 -6.69
C GLY A 274 -7.02 -16.39 -7.19
N GLY A 275 -7.04 -17.42 -6.32
CA GLY A 275 -7.41 -18.77 -6.68
C GLY A 275 -8.88 -18.92 -7.04
N ALA A 276 -9.18 -19.74 -8.05
CA ALA A 276 -10.56 -20.06 -8.41
C ALA A 276 -11.19 -21.01 -7.40
N VAL A 277 -12.42 -20.66 -6.95
CA VAL A 277 -13.22 -21.51 -6.06
C VAL A 277 -14.37 -22.09 -6.87
N PRO A 278 -14.44 -23.43 -7.06
CA PRO A 278 -15.55 -24.06 -7.76
C PRO A 278 -16.89 -23.79 -7.05
N ALA A 279 -17.94 -23.61 -7.84
CA ALA A 279 -19.29 -23.42 -7.28
C ALA A 279 -19.69 -24.64 -6.43
N GLY A 280 -20.18 -24.39 -5.21
CA GLY A 280 -20.55 -25.42 -4.25
C GLY A 280 -19.40 -25.94 -3.38
N SER A 281 -18.19 -25.38 -3.50
CA SER A 281 -17.12 -25.67 -2.55
C SER A 281 -17.46 -25.14 -1.16
N HIS A 282 -17.15 -25.96 -0.15
CA HIS A 282 -17.20 -25.53 1.24
C HIS A 282 -15.93 -24.75 1.55
N ILE A 283 -16.05 -23.55 2.09
CA ILE A 283 -14.91 -22.63 2.31
C ILE A 283 -14.64 -22.45 3.81
N ALA A 284 -15.70 -22.48 4.62
CA ALA A 284 -15.65 -22.28 6.07
C ALA A 284 -16.90 -22.87 6.74
#